data_9d0c390e5dfafa24ef11b776b8eee0de
#
_entry.id   9d0c390e5dfafa24ef11b776b8eee0de
#
_cell.length_a   1.000
_cell.length_b   1.000
_cell.length_c   1.000
_cell.angle_alpha   90.00
_cell.angle_beta   90.00
_cell.angle_gamma   90.00
#
_symmetry.space_group_name_H-M   'P 1'
#
loop_
_entity.id
_entity.type
_entity.pdbx_description
1 polymer ?
#
loop_
_entity_poly.entity_id
_entity_poly.type
_entity_poly.pdbx_seq_one_letter_code
_entity_poly.pdbx_strand_id
1 'polypeptide(L)'
;MRHETDPVARQALILATDPFRSGQRTADDASDVTGYLQQLAASSPHQSDRSAARTVLRGWGVELKAPSRDVSEVPQRLAQRNWWVNEQGITMVILELPVYASGPQALVAGREEEASAGPKSRTHLFAISSTEVSREQLLRCQQSFPFLLEGPEDHTWPANNVFSVVAMQYCRWLSERSAEGFDEVDMCYPERNRITTDHLQLSDEQLRKTSYRLPTEAEWEYACSSGTATPWSHGSSDVELLEFCCCAGNSRGKLFPVGSLYPNAWGIYDMHGNVAEWCHPAPSATGNYALRGGNYTVPTSRTKSRSLNYPGSKGYSFTGFRIARTILRTDSGELK
;
A
#
# COMPACT_ATOMS: atom_id res chain seq x y z
N MET A 1 -1.42 -2.30 25.89
CA MET A 1 -2.20 -2.07 24.67
C MET A 1 -3.32 -1.03 24.84
N ARG A 2 -4.34 -1.28 25.67
CA ARG A 2 -5.53 -0.38 25.79
C ARG A 2 -5.22 1.05 26.22
N HIS A 3 -4.14 1.28 26.95
CA HIS A 3 -3.73 2.60 27.47
C HIS A 3 -2.64 3.26 26.63
N GLU A 4 -2.10 2.57 25.62
CA GLU A 4 -1.10 3.16 24.73
C GLU A 4 -1.79 4.08 23.73
N THR A 5 -1.33 5.33 23.67
CA THR A 5 -1.89 6.37 22.80
C THR A 5 -1.11 6.53 21.50
N ASP A 6 0.17 6.15 21.47
CA ASP A 6 0.97 6.16 20.24
C ASP A 6 0.57 4.98 19.35
N PRO A 7 0.09 5.22 18.12
CA PRO A 7 -0.35 4.14 17.21
C PRO A 7 0.77 3.17 16.85
N VAL A 8 2.01 3.63 16.71
CA VAL A 8 3.15 2.78 16.36
C VAL A 8 3.53 1.87 17.52
N ALA A 9 3.62 2.42 18.74
CA ALA A 9 3.88 1.65 19.94
C ALA A 9 2.74 0.65 20.21
N ARG A 10 1.50 1.06 20.01
CA ARG A 10 0.33 0.18 20.16
C ARG A 10 0.34 -0.95 19.14
N GLN A 11 0.68 -0.69 17.88
CA GLN A 11 0.87 -1.71 16.86
C GLN A 11 1.90 -2.75 17.27
N ALA A 12 3.07 -2.31 17.73
CA ALA A 12 4.12 -3.22 18.21
C ALA A 12 3.64 -4.11 19.36
N LEU A 13 2.88 -3.55 20.32
CA LEU A 13 2.29 -4.30 21.42
C LEU A 13 1.25 -5.32 20.93
N ILE A 14 0.47 -4.99 19.91
CA ILE A 14 -0.50 -5.90 19.31
C ILE A 14 0.25 -7.07 18.64
N LEU A 15 1.24 -6.79 17.81
CA LEU A 15 2.02 -7.84 17.13
C LEU A 15 2.77 -8.74 18.12
N ALA A 16 3.26 -8.18 19.22
CA ALA A 16 3.89 -8.96 20.29
C ALA A 16 2.93 -9.97 20.97
N THR A 17 1.62 -9.90 20.71
CA THR A 17 0.67 -10.93 21.23
C THR A 17 0.61 -12.17 20.34
N ASP A 18 1.14 -12.15 19.12
CA ASP A 18 1.05 -13.27 18.17
C ASP A 18 1.68 -14.57 18.68
N PRO A 19 2.89 -14.57 19.30
CA PRO A 19 3.51 -15.78 19.85
C PRO A 19 2.71 -16.43 20.98
N PHE A 20 1.80 -15.73 21.63
CA PHE A 20 1.04 -16.23 22.79
C PHE A 20 -0.16 -17.13 22.43
N ARG A 21 -0.26 -17.58 21.20
CA ARG A 21 -1.34 -18.47 20.71
C ARG A 21 -1.37 -19.84 21.39
N SER A 22 -0.24 -20.36 21.86
CA SER A 22 -0.10 -21.77 22.23
C SER A 22 0.18 -21.98 23.71
N GLY A 23 -0.79 -21.83 24.59
CA GLY A 23 -0.81 -22.73 25.75
C GLY A 23 -0.52 -22.18 27.13
N GLN A 24 -0.49 -20.87 27.39
CA GLN A 24 -0.27 -20.33 28.74
C GLN A 24 -1.35 -19.36 29.26
N ARG A 25 -2.54 -19.35 28.67
CA ARG A 25 -3.61 -18.44 29.08
C ARG A 25 -4.80 -19.20 29.65
N THR A 26 -5.45 -18.60 30.65
CA THR A 26 -6.80 -19.00 31.04
C THR A 26 -7.77 -18.71 29.91
N ALA A 27 -8.84 -19.48 29.76
CA ALA A 27 -9.86 -19.28 28.71
C ALA A 27 -10.47 -17.86 28.73
N ASP A 28 -10.59 -17.27 29.93
CA ASP A 28 -11.16 -15.91 30.11
C ASP A 28 -10.22 -14.82 29.61
N ASP A 29 -8.91 -14.89 29.89
CA ASP A 29 -7.93 -13.93 29.39
C ASP A 29 -7.82 -13.96 27.87
N ALA A 30 -7.91 -15.14 27.27
CA ALA A 30 -7.88 -15.30 25.81
C ALA A 30 -9.12 -14.68 25.14
N SER A 31 -10.30 -14.81 25.76
CA SER A 31 -11.56 -14.25 25.26
C SER A 31 -11.53 -12.71 25.26
N ASP A 32 -11.06 -12.07 26.34
CA ASP A 32 -11.00 -10.62 26.45
C ASP A 32 -10.01 -9.98 25.43
N VAL A 33 -8.84 -10.59 25.26
CA VAL A 33 -7.86 -10.13 24.26
C VAL A 33 -8.39 -10.34 22.84
N THR A 34 -9.01 -11.47 22.53
CA THR A 34 -9.59 -11.74 21.21
C THR A 34 -10.69 -10.71 20.89
N GLY A 35 -11.60 -10.44 21.83
CA GLY A 35 -12.66 -9.44 21.66
C GLY A 35 -12.08 -8.04 21.41
N TYR A 36 -11.05 -7.64 22.13
CA TYR A 36 -10.38 -6.36 21.92
C TYR A 36 -9.70 -6.28 20.55
N LEU A 37 -8.98 -7.32 20.13
CA LEU A 37 -8.37 -7.37 18.80
C LEU A 37 -9.43 -7.35 17.69
N GLN A 38 -10.56 -8.04 17.85
CA GLN A 38 -11.68 -7.97 16.89
C GLN A 38 -12.24 -6.55 16.77
N GLN A 39 -12.37 -5.82 17.88
CA GLN A 39 -12.80 -4.42 17.87
C GLN A 39 -11.78 -3.55 17.10
N LEU A 40 -10.49 -3.68 17.36
CA LEU A 40 -9.45 -2.95 16.64
C LEU A 40 -9.46 -3.30 15.15
N ALA A 41 -9.57 -4.57 14.81
CA ALA A 41 -9.61 -5.05 13.42
C ALA A 41 -10.81 -4.51 12.63
N ALA A 42 -11.92 -4.23 13.30
CA ALA A 42 -13.13 -3.72 12.69
C ALA A 42 -13.14 -2.20 12.56
N SER A 43 -12.76 -1.45 13.61
CA SER A 43 -13.09 -0.04 13.75
C SER A 43 -11.97 0.87 14.27
N SER A 44 -10.72 0.39 14.44
CA SER A 44 -9.65 1.30 14.86
C SER A 44 -9.52 2.47 13.88
N PRO A 45 -9.40 3.72 14.35
CA PRO A 45 -9.15 4.89 13.50
C PRO A 45 -7.79 4.84 12.81
N HIS A 46 -6.85 4.05 13.32
CA HIS A 46 -5.50 3.90 12.78
C HIS A 46 -5.35 2.59 12.01
N GLN A 47 -4.92 2.68 10.75
CA GLN A 47 -4.68 1.49 9.92
C GLN A 47 -3.60 0.58 10.52
N SER A 48 -2.60 1.13 11.20
CA SER A 48 -1.56 0.37 11.89
C SER A 48 -2.14 -0.62 12.91
N ASP A 49 -3.00 -0.16 13.80
CA ASP A 49 -3.67 -1.02 14.79
C ASP A 49 -4.55 -2.07 14.13
N ARG A 50 -5.34 -1.62 13.15
CA ARG A 50 -6.27 -2.48 12.40
C ARG A 50 -5.52 -3.60 11.70
N SER A 51 -4.43 -3.29 11.00
CA SER A 51 -3.62 -4.28 10.29
C SER A 51 -2.97 -5.27 11.25
N ALA A 52 -2.35 -4.78 12.32
CA ALA A 52 -1.72 -5.64 13.33
C ALA A 52 -2.74 -6.60 13.97
N ALA A 53 -3.90 -6.09 14.38
CA ALA A 53 -4.95 -6.91 14.95
C ALA A 53 -5.48 -7.97 13.97
N ARG A 54 -5.64 -7.64 12.70
CA ARG A 54 -6.05 -8.59 11.64
C ARG A 54 -5.00 -9.66 11.41
N THR A 55 -3.72 -9.30 11.42
CA THR A 55 -2.62 -10.28 11.26
C THR A 55 -2.61 -11.27 12.41
N VAL A 56 -2.66 -10.79 13.66
CA VAL A 56 -2.69 -11.66 14.85
C VAL A 56 -3.93 -12.57 14.85
N LEU A 57 -5.12 -12.01 14.62
CA LEU A 57 -6.35 -12.80 14.59
C LEU A 57 -6.33 -13.87 13.51
N ARG A 58 -5.82 -13.55 12.31
CA ARG A 58 -5.64 -14.53 11.23
C ARG A 58 -4.67 -15.62 11.66
N GLY A 59 -3.52 -15.27 12.23
CA GLY A 59 -2.56 -16.19 12.83
C GLY A 59 -3.22 -17.12 13.87
N TRP A 60 -4.22 -16.63 14.62
CA TRP A 60 -4.98 -17.42 15.59
C TRP A 60 -6.13 -18.22 14.96
N GLY A 61 -6.35 -18.15 13.65
CA GLY A 61 -7.45 -18.84 12.96
C GLY A 61 -8.82 -18.25 13.25
N VAL A 62 -8.86 -16.98 13.69
CA VAL A 62 -10.13 -16.27 13.94
C VAL A 62 -10.64 -15.71 12.61
N GLU A 63 -11.89 -16.01 12.27
CA GLU A 63 -12.52 -15.46 11.08
C GLU A 63 -12.72 -13.94 11.20
N LEU A 64 -12.26 -13.22 10.19
CA LEU A 64 -12.35 -11.77 10.15
C LEU A 64 -13.65 -11.34 9.46
N LYS A 65 -14.48 -10.59 10.17
CA LYS A 65 -15.66 -9.99 9.59
C LYS A 65 -15.29 -8.98 8.50
N ALA A 66 -16.12 -8.91 7.46
CA ALA A 66 -16.03 -7.85 6.46
C ALA A 66 -16.20 -6.48 7.13
N PRO A 67 -15.55 -5.42 6.61
CA PRO A 67 -15.73 -4.06 7.10
C PRO A 67 -17.22 -3.65 7.04
N SER A 68 -17.65 -2.82 7.97
CA SER A 68 -18.99 -2.22 7.93
C SER A 68 -19.11 -1.20 6.78
N ARG A 69 -20.36 -0.90 6.36
CA ARG A 69 -20.59 0.05 5.24
C ARG A 69 -20.11 1.47 5.53
N ASP A 70 -20.07 1.88 6.79
CA ASP A 70 -19.60 3.19 7.24
C ASP A 70 -18.10 3.45 7.01
N VAL A 71 -17.33 2.43 6.66
CA VAL A 71 -15.91 2.57 6.30
C VAL A 71 -15.66 2.61 4.78
N SER A 72 -16.69 2.65 3.95
CA SER A 72 -16.56 2.67 2.48
C SER A 72 -16.32 4.06 1.88
N GLU A 73 -16.35 5.12 2.70
CA GLU A 73 -16.12 6.49 2.25
C GLU A 73 -14.78 7.04 2.74
N VAL A 74 -14.23 7.97 1.97
CA VAL A 74 -13.06 8.77 2.41
C VAL A 74 -13.43 9.48 3.71
N PRO A 75 -12.62 9.34 4.78
CA PRO A 75 -12.92 10.02 6.04
C PRO A 75 -12.83 11.53 5.88
N GLN A 76 -13.75 12.27 6.47
CA GLN A 76 -13.74 13.73 6.38
C GLN A 76 -12.50 14.36 7.03
N ARG A 77 -11.93 13.74 8.06
CA ARG A 77 -10.71 14.20 8.76
C ARG A 77 -9.81 13.05 9.15
N LEU A 78 -8.50 13.23 9.06
CA LEU A 78 -7.51 12.25 9.50
C LEU A 78 -7.64 11.87 10.99
N ALA A 79 -8.06 12.82 11.82
CA ALA A 79 -8.31 12.57 13.25
C ALA A 79 -9.46 11.57 13.50
N GLN A 80 -10.36 11.40 12.54
CA GLN A 80 -11.44 10.41 12.64
C GLN A 80 -10.95 9.03 12.23
N ARG A 81 -10.21 8.97 11.10
CA ARG A 81 -9.69 7.72 10.52
C ARG A 81 -8.70 8.06 9.41
N ASN A 82 -7.61 7.31 9.31
CA ASN A 82 -6.63 7.47 8.23
C ASN A 82 -6.74 6.40 7.14
N TRP A 83 -7.89 5.74 7.01
CA TRP A 83 -8.13 4.69 6.01
C TRP A 83 -9.61 4.57 5.65
N TRP A 84 -9.88 3.97 4.51
CA TRP A 84 -11.22 3.52 4.11
C TRP A 84 -11.12 2.27 3.24
N VAL A 85 -12.25 1.66 2.93
CA VAL A 85 -12.32 0.52 2.01
C VAL A 85 -13.17 0.93 0.81
N ASN A 86 -12.58 0.91 -0.39
CA ASN A 86 -13.32 1.25 -1.60
C ASN A 86 -14.29 0.13 -2.05
N GLU A 87 -15.06 0.38 -3.09
CA GLU A 87 -16.11 -0.53 -3.58
C GLU A 87 -15.54 -1.87 -4.10
N GLN A 88 -14.24 -1.94 -4.37
CA GLN A 88 -13.56 -3.18 -4.75
C GLN A 88 -12.99 -3.94 -3.54
N GLY A 89 -13.28 -3.48 -2.33
CA GLY A 89 -12.78 -4.09 -1.10
C GLY A 89 -11.30 -3.81 -0.83
N ILE A 90 -10.72 -2.81 -1.50
CA ILE A 90 -9.32 -2.40 -1.30
C ILE A 90 -9.26 -1.40 -0.15
N THR A 91 -8.49 -1.71 0.88
CA THR A 91 -8.21 -0.76 1.95
C THR A 91 -7.21 0.29 1.48
N MET A 92 -7.60 1.55 1.51
CA MET A 92 -6.78 2.71 1.20
C MET A 92 -6.30 3.38 2.48
N VAL A 93 -5.02 3.73 2.56
CA VAL A 93 -4.36 4.35 3.73
C VAL A 93 -3.93 5.75 3.35
N ILE A 94 -4.35 6.76 4.10
CA ILE A 94 -4.01 8.17 3.86
C ILE A 94 -2.69 8.49 4.57
N LEU A 95 -1.76 9.05 3.82
CA LEU A 95 -0.43 9.46 4.27
C LEU A 95 -0.17 10.92 3.94
N GLU A 96 0.62 11.57 4.79
CA GLU A 96 1.09 12.94 4.59
C GLU A 96 2.58 12.94 4.23
N LEU A 97 2.89 13.09 2.94
CA LEU A 97 4.27 13.19 2.46
C LEU A 97 4.76 14.63 2.62
N PRO A 98 5.80 14.90 3.41
CA PRO A 98 6.40 16.23 3.49
C PRO A 98 6.97 16.64 2.14
N VAL A 99 6.60 17.82 1.64
CA VAL A 99 7.13 18.39 0.39
C VAL A 99 8.05 19.53 0.76
N TYR A 100 9.34 19.35 0.58
CA TYR A 100 10.34 20.40 0.79
C TYR A 100 10.46 21.27 -0.46
N ALA A 101 10.47 22.59 -0.28
CA ALA A 101 10.31 23.58 -1.33
C ALA A 101 11.62 23.91 -2.06
N SER A 102 12.37 22.92 -2.59
CA SER A 102 13.57 23.26 -3.40
C SER A 102 13.90 22.20 -4.45
N GLY A 103 13.44 22.46 -5.68
CA GLY A 103 13.90 21.84 -6.93
C GLY A 103 13.16 20.56 -7.34
N PRO A 104 13.41 20.08 -8.57
CA PRO A 104 12.75 18.88 -9.13
C PRO A 104 13.09 17.54 -8.44
N GLN A 105 13.95 17.56 -7.44
CA GLN A 105 14.31 16.40 -6.61
C GLN A 105 13.67 16.42 -5.21
N ALA A 106 12.78 17.35 -4.94
CA ALA A 106 12.20 17.64 -3.62
C ALA A 106 11.17 16.61 -3.11
N LEU A 107 10.99 15.49 -3.79
CA LEU A 107 10.09 14.42 -3.35
C LEU A 107 10.81 13.25 -2.65
N VAL A 108 12.07 13.43 -2.25
CA VAL A 108 12.84 12.38 -1.57
C VAL A 108 13.14 12.82 -0.14
N ALA A 109 12.21 12.56 0.77
CA ALA A 109 12.47 12.67 2.20
C ALA A 109 13.51 11.62 2.62
N GLY A 110 14.65 12.06 3.15
CA GLY A 110 15.65 11.16 3.74
C GLY A 110 17.11 11.56 3.58
N ARG A 111 17.44 12.85 3.39
CA ARG A 111 18.80 13.35 3.55
C ARG A 111 18.87 14.24 4.79
N GLU A 112 19.91 14.00 5.62
CA GLU A 112 20.25 14.75 6.84
C GLU A 112 20.56 16.25 6.62
N GLU A 113 20.51 16.74 5.37
CA GLU A 113 20.75 18.16 5.02
C GLU A 113 19.54 19.08 5.21
N GLU A 114 18.41 18.57 5.70
CA GLU A 114 17.13 19.30 5.71
C GLU A 114 16.84 20.08 7.00
N ALA A 115 17.76 20.16 7.93
CA ALA A 115 17.58 20.90 9.20
C ALA A 115 17.57 22.44 9.04
N SER A 116 17.72 23.00 7.84
CA SER A 116 17.80 24.44 7.60
C SER A 116 16.65 25.06 6.79
N ALA A 117 15.65 24.32 6.40
CA ALA A 117 14.49 24.84 5.66
C ALA A 117 13.48 25.47 6.62
N GLY A 118 13.27 26.77 6.50
CA GLY A 118 12.35 27.56 7.32
C GLY A 118 10.86 27.16 7.19
N PRO A 119 9.96 27.76 7.97
CA PRO A 119 8.65 27.23 8.33
C PRO A 119 7.60 27.42 7.25
N LYS A 120 7.50 26.54 6.27
CA LYS A 120 6.31 26.21 5.46
C LYS A 120 6.59 24.96 4.62
N SER A 121 6.74 23.80 5.26
CA SER A 121 6.65 22.53 4.53
C SER A 121 5.20 22.36 4.05
N ARG A 122 5.00 22.33 2.74
CA ARG A 122 3.74 21.87 2.17
C ARG A 122 3.71 20.35 2.31
N THR A 123 2.59 19.81 2.73
CA THR A 123 2.39 18.36 2.72
C THR A 123 1.60 17.97 1.48
N HIS A 124 1.99 16.86 0.83
CA HIS A 124 1.22 16.21 -0.19
C HIS A 124 0.44 15.06 0.46
N LEU A 125 -0.89 15.18 0.46
CA LEU A 125 -1.76 14.12 0.94
C LEU A 125 -2.05 13.15 -0.20
N PHE A 126 -1.81 11.89 0.05
CA PHE A 126 -2.17 10.82 -0.87
C PHE A 126 -2.70 9.61 -0.10
N ALA A 127 -3.43 8.77 -0.77
CA ALA A 127 -3.79 7.47 -0.27
C ALA A 127 -3.15 6.39 -1.11
N ILE A 128 -2.76 5.29 -0.45
CA ILE A 128 -2.17 4.11 -1.09
C ILE A 128 -2.87 2.86 -0.57
N SER A 129 -3.03 1.84 -1.42
CA SER A 129 -3.63 0.58 -0.97
C SER A 129 -2.75 -0.13 0.06
N SER A 130 -3.38 -0.70 1.08
CA SER A 130 -2.67 -1.39 2.16
C SER A 130 -1.99 -2.68 1.72
N THR A 131 -2.41 -3.26 0.60
CA THR A 131 -1.83 -4.45 -0.04
C THR A 131 -1.61 -4.21 -1.52
N GLU A 132 -0.89 -5.08 -2.17
CA GLU A 132 -0.93 -5.24 -3.62
C GLU A 132 -2.36 -5.50 -4.09
N VAL A 133 -2.68 -5.18 -5.35
CA VAL A 133 -3.96 -5.58 -5.96
C VAL A 133 -3.96 -7.09 -6.13
N SER A 134 -4.98 -7.76 -5.58
CA SER A 134 -5.09 -9.21 -5.67
C SER A 134 -5.57 -9.65 -7.07
N ARG A 135 -5.33 -10.93 -7.37
CA ARG A 135 -5.85 -11.57 -8.60
C ARG A 135 -7.37 -11.42 -8.71
N GLU A 136 -8.10 -11.65 -7.62
CA GLU A 136 -9.56 -11.47 -7.59
C GLU A 136 -9.97 -10.04 -7.97
N GLN A 137 -9.32 -9.05 -7.37
CA GLN A 137 -9.64 -7.65 -7.63
C GLN A 137 -9.37 -7.27 -9.08
N LEU A 138 -8.25 -7.71 -9.66
CA LEU A 138 -7.93 -7.44 -11.05
C LEU A 138 -8.90 -8.14 -12.00
N LEU A 139 -9.30 -9.37 -11.74
CA LEU A 139 -10.22 -10.12 -12.60
C LEU A 139 -11.61 -9.47 -12.72
N ARG A 140 -12.04 -8.67 -11.75
CA ARG A 140 -13.31 -7.95 -11.81
C ARG A 140 -13.42 -6.97 -12.99
N CYS A 141 -12.30 -6.49 -13.52
CA CYS A 141 -12.29 -5.62 -14.70
C CYS A 141 -12.13 -6.37 -16.04
N GLN A 142 -11.89 -7.68 -16.02
CA GLN A 142 -11.57 -8.47 -17.23
C GLN A 142 -12.63 -8.37 -18.34
N GLN A 143 -13.90 -8.23 -17.98
CA GLN A 143 -14.99 -8.02 -18.96
C GLN A 143 -14.95 -6.64 -19.60
N SER A 144 -14.30 -5.66 -18.97
CA SER A 144 -14.24 -4.28 -19.43
C SER A 144 -13.08 -4.03 -20.41
N PHE A 145 -12.00 -4.80 -20.26
CA PHE A 145 -10.87 -4.81 -21.19
C PHE A 145 -10.13 -6.17 -21.08
N PRO A 146 -9.80 -6.81 -22.21
CA PRO A 146 -9.18 -8.13 -22.18
C PRO A 146 -7.70 -8.04 -21.80
N PHE A 147 -7.27 -8.94 -20.93
CA PHE A 147 -5.87 -9.20 -20.62
C PHE A 147 -5.70 -10.68 -20.24
N LEU A 148 -4.49 -11.18 -20.40
CA LEU A 148 -4.14 -12.53 -19.93
C LEU A 148 -3.52 -12.41 -18.54
N LEU A 149 -4.06 -13.17 -17.61
CA LEU A 149 -3.51 -13.33 -16.29
C LEU A 149 -3.09 -14.80 -16.13
N GLU A 150 -1.79 -15.04 -16.28
CA GLU A 150 -1.21 -16.37 -16.12
C GLU A 150 -0.95 -16.68 -14.64
N GLY A 151 -0.83 -17.96 -14.32
CA GLY A 151 -0.45 -18.45 -12.99
C GLY A 151 -1.59 -19.13 -12.23
N PRO A 152 -1.35 -19.53 -10.97
CA PRO A 152 -2.30 -20.29 -10.19
C PRO A 152 -3.62 -19.54 -9.97
N GLU A 153 -4.70 -20.30 -9.83
CA GLU A 153 -6.06 -19.75 -9.66
C GLU A 153 -6.37 -19.24 -8.24
N ASP A 154 -5.38 -19.14 -7.36
CA ASP A 154 -5.62 -18.61 -6.02
C ASP A 154 -5.91 -17.11 -6.09
N HIS A 155 -7.15 -16.78 -5.86
CA HIS A 155 -7.69 -15.42 -5.93
C HIS A 155 -7.13 -14.47 -4.87
N THR A 156 -6.55 -15.00 -3.78
CA THR A 156 -5.98 -14.23 -2.68
C THR A 156 -4.54 -13.77 -2.94
N TRP A 157 -3.90 -14.32 -3.97
CA TRP A 157 -2.54 -13.94 -4.35
C TRP A 157 -2.52 -12.58 -5.05
N PRO A 158 -1.38 -11.87 -5.04
CA PRO A 158 -1.25 -10.66 -5.84
C PRO A 158 -1.46 -10.95 -7.32
N ALA A 159 -2.03 -10.02 -8.02
CA ALA A 159 -2.03 -10.03 -9.47
C ALA A 159 -0.57 -9.97 -9.94
N ASN A 160 -0.09 -11.01 -10.59
CA ASN A 160 1.26 -11.13 -11.09
C ASN A 160 1.29 -11.24 -12.62
N ASN A 161 2.46 -11.11 -13.24
CA ASN A 161 2.60 -11.03 -14.71
C ASN A 161 1.77 -9.88 -15.32
N VAL A 162 1.65 -8.78 -14.59
CA VAL A 162 0.85 -7.62 -15.00
C VAL A 162 1.72 -6.63 -15.74
N PHE A 163 1.29 -6.23 -16.95
CA PHE A 163 1.90 -5.13 -17.69
C PHE A 163 1.50 -3.79 -17.07
N SER A 164 2.39 -2.79 -17.13
CA SER A 164 2.10 -1.44 -16.65
C SER A 164 0.82 -0.84 -17.25
N VAL A 165 0.58 -1.10 -18.53
CA VAL A 165 -0.65 -0.70 -19.24
C VAL A 165 -1.90 -1.28 -18.59
N VAL A 166 -1.90 -2.58 -18.24
CA VAL A 166 -3.03 -3.24 -17.58
C VAL A 166 -3.28 -2.63 -16.20
N ALA A 167 -2.20 -2.36 -15.45
CA ALA A 167 -2.30 -1.71 -14.15
C ALA A 167 -2.89 -0.30 -14.23
N MET A 168 -2.48 0.51 -15.22
CA MET A 168 -3.04 1.85 -15.46
C MET A 168 -4.50 1.80 -15.94
N GLN A 169 -4.83 0.87 -16.83
CA GLN A 169 -6.20 0.65 -17.30
C GLN A 169 -7.11 0.20 -16.14
N TYR A 170 -6.59 -0.60 -15.20
CA TYR A 170 -7.30 -0.95 -13.98
C TYR A 170 -7.58 0.28 -13.11
N CYS A 171 -6.60 1.14 -12.89
CA CYS A 171 -6.80 2.38 -12.12
C CYS A 171 -7.86 3.29 -12.77
N ARG A 172 -7.81 3.46 -14.09
CA ARG A 172 -8.83 4.21 -14.84
C ARG A 172 -10.22 3.57 -14.70
N TRP A 173 -10.33 2.25 -14.89
CA TRP A 173 -11.57 1.50 -14.73
C TRP A 173 -12.14 1.64 -13.30
N LEU A 174 -11.28 1.57 -12.28
CA LEU A 174 -11.67 1.73 -10.90
C LEU A 174 -12.25 3.13 -10.64
N SER A 175 -11.63 4.16 -11.20
CA SER A 175 -12.10 5.54 -11.10
C SER A 175 -13.45 5.76 -11.79
N GLU A 176 -13.64 5.20 -12.97
CA GLU A 176 -14.91 5.27 -13.72
C GLU A 176 -16.08 4.62 -12.98
N ARG A 177 -15.82 3.70 -12.06
CA ARG A 177 -16.81 2.94 -11.30
C ARG A 177 -16.93 3.35 -9.84
N SER A 178 -16.13 4.32 -9.42
CA SER A 178 -16.18 4.82 -8.06
C SER A 178 -17.51 5.50 -7.78
N ALA A 179 -18.11 5.19 -6.63
CA ALA A 179 -19.31 5.88 -6.15
C ALA A 179 -19.07 7.37 -5.86
N GLU A 180 -17.81 7.79 -5.77
CA GLU A 180 -17.43 9.20 -5.63
C GLU A 180 -17.73 10.02 -6.90
N GLY A 181 -17.92 9.36 -8.07
CA GLY A 181 -18.35 10.02 -9.30
C GLY A 181 -17.29 10.97 -9.87
N PHE A 182 -16.08 10.47 -10.15
CA PHE A 182 -15.03 11.28 -10.78
C PHE A 182 -15.41 11.74 -12.17
N ASP A 183 -15.34 13.05 -12.41
CA ASP A 183 -15.46 13.64 -13.73
C ASP A 183 -14.15 13.49 -14.53
N GLU A 184 -14.19 13.75 -15.84
CA GLU A 184 -12.99 13.68 -16.70
C GLU A 184 -11.89 14.65 -16.25
N VAL A 185 -12.24 15.77 -15.62
CA VAL A 185 -11.25 16.71 -15.06
C VAL A 185 -10.46 16.13 -13.89
N ASP A 186 -11.04 15.15 -13.17
CA ASP A 186 -10.43 14.48 -12.03
C ASP A 186 -9.58 13.28 -12.44
N MET A 187 -9.68 12.83 -13.68
CA MET A 187 -8.99 11.63 -14.15
C MET A 187 -7.50 11.86 -14.37
N CYS A 188 -6.67 11.07 -13.66
CA CYS A 188 -5.22 11.05 -13.87
C CYS A 188 -4.84 10.47 -15.22
N TYR A 189 -5.52 9.41 -15.64
CA TYR A 189 -5.29 8.72 -16.91
C TYR A 189 -6.31 9.12 -17.96
N PRO A 190 -5.93 9.15 -19.26
CA PRO A 190 -6.86 9.32 -20.35
C PRO A 190 -7.82 8.13 -20.45
N GLU A 191 -8.74 8.16 -21.41
CA GLU A 191 -9.57 7.00 -21.75
C GLU A 191 -8.74 5.74 -21.94
N ARG A 192 -9.28 4.58 -21.53
CA ARG A 192 -8.55 3.30 -21.50
C ARG A 192 -7.92 2.89 -22.82
N ASN A 193 -8.58 3.16 -23.95
CA ASN A 193 -8.08 2.89 -25.30
C ASN A 193 -6.87 3.74 -25.70
N ARG A 194 -6.63 4.85 -25.01
CA ARG A 194 -5.46 5.73 -25.17
C ARG A 194 -4.31 5.38 -24.25
N ILE A 195 -4.53 4.47 -23.30
CA ILE A 195 -3.46 3.95 -22.43
C ILE A 195 -2.74 2.85 -23.21
N THR A 196 -1.61 3.19 -23.82
CA THR A 196 -0.79 2.30 -24.65
C THR A 196 0.53 1.94 -23.94
N THR A 197 1.29 0.99 -24.51
CA THR A 197 2.58 0.56 -23.95
C THR A 197 3.69 1.60 -24.03
N ASP A 198 3.52 2.64 -24.86
CA ASP A 198 4.55 3.61 -25.14
C ASP A 198 4.48 4.81 -24.19
N HIS A 199 5.04 4.62 -22.98
CA HIS A 199 5.51 5.69 -22.11
C HIS A 199 4.46 6.76 -21.74
N LEU A 200 3.30 6.36 -21.21
CA LEU A 200 2.37 7.33 -20.63
C LEU A 200 2.97 7.93 -19.35
N GLN A 201 3.63 9.08 -19.50
CA GLN A 201 4.08 9.89 -18.37
C GLN A 201 2.96 10.84 -17.94
N LEU A 202 2.62 10.82 -16.66
CA LEU A 202 1.72 11.80 -16.09
C LEU A 202 2.50 13.09 -15.76
N SER A 203 1.94 14.23 -16.15
CA SER A 203 2.43 15.53 -15.72
C SER A 203 2.16 15.74 -14.23
N ASP A 204 2.86 16.69 -13.60
CA ASP A 204 2.59 17.08 -12.21
C ASP A 204 1.13 17.49 -11.98
N GLU A 205 0.49 18.10 -12.96
CA GLU A 205 -0.93 18.44 -12.91
C GLU A 205 -1.80 17.20 -12.87
N GLN A 206 -1.52 16.21 -13.72
CA GLN A 206 -2.26 14.94 -13.73
C GLN A 206 -2.04 14.13 -12.44
N LEU A 207 -0.84 14.12 -11.87
CA LEU A 207 -0.55 13.46 -10.61
C LEU A 207 -1.29 14.10 -9.41
N ARG A 208 -1.68 15.37 -9.51
CA ARG A 208 -2.47 16.07 -8.47
C ARG A 208 -3.97 15.81 -8.56
N LYS A 209 -4.43 15.15 -9.61
CA LYS A 209 -5.85 14.77 -9.77
C LYS A 209 -6.23 13.68 -8.77
N THR A 210 -7.51 13.61 -8.44
CA THR A 210 -8.02 12.83 -7.30
C THR A 210 -8.40 11.39 -7.64
N SER A 211 -8.43 11.01 -8.92
CA SER A 211 -8.76 9.65 -9.33
C SER A 211 -7.63 8.65 -9.02
N TYR A 212 -7.93 7.36 -9.10
CA TYR A 212 -6.97 6.29 -8.85
C TYR A 212 -5.88 6.25 -9.93
N ARG A 213 -4.66 5.98 -9.50
CA ARG A 213 -3.44 5.84 -10.30
C ARG A 213 -2.45 4.88 -9.67
N LEU A 214 -1.38 4.57 -10.35
CA LEU A 214 -0.20 3.97 -9.74
C LEU A 214 0.45 4.99 -8.79
N PRO A 215 1.11 4.56 -7.72
CA PRO A 215 1.91 5.45 -6.88
C PRO A 215 3.09 6.01 -7.69
N THR A 216 3.54 7.19 -7.34
CA THR A 216 4.87 7.65 -7.74
C THR A 216 5.93 6.88 -6.95
N GLU A 217 7.17 6.85 -7.45
CA GLU A 217 8.29 6.23 -6.72
C GLU A 217 8.45 6.82 -5.31
N ALA A 218 8.31 8.14 -5.19
CA ALA A 218 8.44 8.84 -3.91
C ALA A 218 7.33 8.46 -2.91
N GLU A 219 6.08 8.38 -3.38
CA GLU A 219 4.94 7.92 -2.56
C GLU A 219 5.14 6.48 -2.11
N TRP A 220 5.60 5.63 -3.02
CA TRP A 220 5.86 4.23 -2.71
C TRP A 220 6.99 4.07 -1.68
N GLU A 221 8.14 4.75 -1.89
CA GLU A 221 9.27 4.71 -0.95
C GLU A 221 8.90 5.24 0.43
N TYR A 222 8.13 6.34 0.47
CA TYR A 222 7.65 6.91 1.72
C TYR A 222 6.73 5.93 2.46
N ALA A 223 5.77 5.33 1.76
CA ALA A 223 4.88 4.32 2.32
C ALA A 223 5.64 3.07 2.79
N CYS A 224 6.65 2.65 2.03
CA CYS A 224 7.51 1.52 2.38
C CYS A 224 8.34 1.79 3.62
N SER A 225 8.99 2.95 3.70
CA SER A 225 9.86 3.31 4.84
C SER A 225 9.10 3.46 6.16
N SER A 226 7.82 3.83 6.08
CA SER A 226 6.93 4.04 7.23
C SER A 226 7.53 4.85 8.38
N GLY A 227 8.29 5.90 8.01
CA GLY A 227 8.95 6.80 8.97
C GLY A 227 10.32 6.32 9.47
N THR A 228 10.85 5.20 8.96
CA THR A 228 12.19 4.72 9.35
C THR A 228 13.26 5.16 8.33
N ALA A 229 14.50 5.32 8.80
CA ALA A 229 15.68 5.52 7.96
C ALA A 229 16.44 4.21 7.69
N THR A 230 15.97 3.08 8.20
CA THR A 230 16.60 1.76 8.07
C THR A 230 16.40 1.16 6.67
N PRO A 231 17.19 0.15 6.27
CA PRO A 231 17.05 -0.50 4.96
C PRO A 231 15.66 -1.09 4.71
N TRP A 232 14.99 -1.57 5.74
CA TRP A 232 13.63 -2.09 5.70
C TRP A 232 12.76 -1.40 6.75
N SER A 233 11.46 -1.46 6.58
CA SER A 233 10.49 -0.80 7.45
C SER A 233 10.48 -1.27 8.91
N HIS A 234 10.94 -2.48 9.19
CA HIS A 234 11.03 -3.05 10.54
C HIS A 234 12.40 -2.85 11.20
N GLY A 235 13.42 -2.37 10.45
CA GLY A 235 14.77 -2.20 10.98
C GLY A 235 15.86 -2.65 10.01
N SER A 236 16.96 -3.21 10.57
CA SER A 236 18.13 -3.62 9.80
C SER A 236 18.42 -5.13 9.85
N SER A 237 17.61 -5.92 10.53
CA SER A 237 17.77 -7.37 10.67
C SER A 237 17.15 -8.07 9.45
N ASP A 238 17.96 -8.77 8.66
CA ASP A 238 17.51 -9.55 7.52
C ASP A 238 16.84 -10.89 7.93
N VAL A 239 17.07 -11.35 9.16
CA VAL A 239 16.38 -12.53 9.72
C VAL A 239 14.94 -12.20 10.08
N GLU A 240 14.72 -11.09 10.77
CA GLU A 240 13.38 -10.62 11.13
C GLU A 240 12.58 -10.19 9.90
N LEU A 241 13.26 -9.78 8.82
CA LEU A 241 12.63 -9.42 7.57
C LEU A 241 11.69 -10.50 7.02
N LEU A 242 11.97 -11.78 7.25
CA LEU A 242 11.17 -12.89 6.75
C LEU A 242 9.72 -12.92 7.29
N GLU A 243 9.46 -12.21 8.39
CA GLU A 243 8.10 -12.00 8.91
C GLU A 243 7.34 -10.90 8.15
N PHE A 244 8.05 -10.04 7.42
CA PHE A 244 7.52 -8.89 6.69
C PHE A 244 7.63 -9.02 5.18
N CYS A 245 8.37 -10.00 4.67
CA CYS A 245 8.83 -10.10 3.29
C CYS A 245 8.62 -11.50 2.72
N CYS A 246 8.00 -11.59 1.55
CA CYS A 246 8.03 -12.80 0.74
C CYS A 246 9.18 -12.68 -0.29
N CYS A 247 10.30 -13.37 -0.06
CA CYS A 247 11.50 -13.32 -0.90
C CYS A 247 12.10 -14.72 -1.08
N ALA A 248 13.21 -14.84 -1.79
CA ALA A 248 13.85 -16.13 -2.02
C ALA A 248 14.18 -16.92 -0.73
N GLY A 249 14.33 -16.20 0.41
CA GLY A 249 14.63 -16.82 1.71
C GLY A 249 13.48 -17.65 2.30
N ASN A 250 12.23 -17.31 1.99
CA ASN A 250 11.06 -18.00 2.57
C ASN A 250 9.99 -18.42 1.55
N SER A 251 9.98 -17.88 0.33
CA SER A 251 8.94 -18.10 -0.66
C SER A 251 8.87 -19.53 -1.22
N ARG A 252 10.01 -20.24 -1.23
CA ARG A 252 10.15 -21.53 -1.95
C ARG A 252 9.71 -21.44 -3.42
N GLY A 253 9.94 -20.27 -4.06
CA GLY A 253 9.56 -20.00 -5.44
C GLY A 253 8.05 -19.77 -5.66
N LYS A 254 7.28 -19.44 -4.62
CA LYS A 254 5.84 -19.19 -4.69
C LYS A 254 5.51 -17.81 -4.09
N LEU A 255 4.46 -17.20 -4.61
CA LEU A 255 3.83 -16.03 -4.02
C LEU A 255 3.14 -16.38 -2.68
N PHE A 256 2.93 -15.36 -1.86
CA PHE A 256 2.08 -15.46 -0.68
C PHE A 256 0.78 -14.69 -0.92
N PRO A 257 -0.32 -15.08 -0.25
CA PRO A 257 -1.55 -14.30 -0.26
C PRO A 257 -1.28 -12.86 0.20
N VAL A 258 -1.92 -11.87 -0.44
CA VAL A 258 -1.73 -10.46 -0.08
C VAL A 258 -2.05 -10.22 1.40
N GLY A 259 -1.20 -9.47 2.08
CA GLY A 259 -1.36 -9.13 3.49
C GLY A 259 -1.25 -10.32 4.45
N SER A 260 -0.56 -11.39 4.08
CA SER A 260 -0.41 -12.58 4.93
C SER A 260 0.72 -12.49 5.96
N LEU A 261 1.71 -11.64 5.69
CA LEU A 261 2.83 -11.35 6.60
C LEU A 261 2.53 -10.14 7.50
N TYR A 262 3.51 -9.70 8.28
CA TYR A 262 3.35 -8.53 9.13
C TYR A 262 3.37 -7.23 8.32
N PRO A 263 2.50 -6.27 8.68
CA PRO A 263 2.49 -4.94 8.06
C PRO A 263 3.64 -4.07 8.62
N ASN A 264 4.00 -3.04 7.85
CA ASN A 264 4.89 -1.99 8.38
C ASN A 264 4.18 -1.12 9.45
N ALA A 265 4.90 -0.16 10.04
CA ALA A 265 4.40 0.70 11.12
C ALA A 265 3.15 1.54 10.75
N TRP A 266 2.85 1.71 9.46
CA TRP A 266 1.65 2.39 8.98
C TRP A 266 0.53 1.44 8.55
N GLY A 267 0.69 0.13 8.78
CA GLY A 267 -0.32 -0.88 8.49
C GLY A 267 -0.39 -1.26 7.01
N ILE A 268 0.71 -1.07 6.27
CA ILE A 268 0.84 -1.41 4.86
C ILE A 268 1.65 -2.69 4.74
N TYR A 269 1.14 -3.65 3.98
CA TYR A 269 1.69 -4.99 3.80
C TYR A 269 2.49 -5.11 2.51
N ASP A 270 3.30 -6.15 2.43
CA ASP A 270 3.95 -6.66 1.23
C ASP A 270 4.87 -5.63 0.53
N MET A 271 5.36 -4.61 1.27
CA MET A 271 6.27 -3.60 0.72
C MET A 271 7.68 -4.15 0.45
N HIS A 272 7.96 -5.35 0.90
CA HIS A 272 9.24 -6.03 0.77
C HIS A 272 9.04 -7.41 0.14
N GLY A 273 9.24 -7.54 -1.17
CA GLY A 273 9.10 -8.81 -1.87
C GLY A 273 7.69 -9.06 -2.44
N ASN A 274 7.26 -10.29 -2.46
CA ASN A 274 6.06 -10.83 -3.09
C ASN A 274 6.03 -10.54 -4.59
N VAL A 275 5.44 -9.42 -5.06
CA VAL A 275 5.61 -8.95 -6.44
C VAL A 275 6.35 -7.62 -6.50
N ALA A 276 7.09 -7.39 -7.56
CA ALA A 276 7.67 -6.09 -7.86
C ALA A 276 6.57 -5.16 -8.42
N GLU A 277 6.45 -3.97 -7.86
CA GLU A 277 5.29 -3.11 -8.08
C GLU A 277 5.57 -1.96 -9.05
N TRP A 278 4.68 -1.79 -10.02
CA TRP A 278 4.73 -0.68 -10.95
C TRP A 278 4.50 0.66 -10.26
N CYS A 279 5.42 1.60 -10.50
CA CYS A 279 5.34 2.99 -10.04
C CYS A 279 5.54 3.95 -11.20
N HIS A 280 4.94 5.14 -11.12
CA HIS A 280 5.27 6.24 -12.01
C HIS A 280 6.70 6.70 -11.74
N PRO A 281 7.52 6.86 -12.79
CA PRO A 281 8.87 7.38 -12.65
C PRO A 281 8.84 8.84 -12.18
N ALA A 282 9.95 9.28 -11.59
CA ALA A 282 10.14 10.72 -11.34
C ALA A 282 10.04 11.51 -12.67
N PRO A 283 9.53 12.74 -12.68
CA PRO A 283 9.35 13.53 -13.90
C PRO A 283 10.62 13.75 -14.73
N SER A 284 11.80 13.61 -14.13
CA SER A 284 13.11 13.71 -14.78
C SER A 284 13.66 12.40 -15.34
N ALA A 285 12.95 11.29 -15.15
CA ALA A 285 13.41 9.98 -15.61
C ALA A 285 13.13 9.78 -17.11
N THR A 286 14.06 9.13 -17.80
CA THR A 286 13.98 8.85 -19.25
C THR A 286 12.95 7.78 -19.60
N GLY A 287 11.66 8.04 -19.33
CA GLY A 287 10.56 7.32 -19.96
C GLY A 287 10.25 5.90 -19.49
N ASN A 288 10.98 5.33 -18.55
CA ASN A 288 10.75 3.96 -18.08
C ASN A 288 9.99 3.96 -16.75
N TYR A 289 8.94 3.12 -16.64
CA TYR A 289 8.29 2.84 -15.36
C TYR A 289 9.27 2.21 -14.38
N ALA A 290 9.14 2.57 -13.11
CA ALA A 290 9.90 1.99 -12.04
C ALA A 290 9.22 0.74 -11.50
N LEU A 291 10.00 -0.26 -11.10
CA LEU A 291 9.56 -1.39 -10.29
C LEU A 291 10.19 -1.29 -8.91
N ARG A 292 9.37 -1.41 -7.88
CA ARG A 292 9.76 -1.29 -6.47
C ARG A 292 9.45 -2.54 -5.67
N GLY A 293 10.05 -2.69 -4.49
CA GLY A 293 9.78 -3.75 -3.50
C GLY A 293 10.60 -5.02 -3.65
N GLY A 294 11.15 -5.30 -4.82
CA GLY A 294 11.71 -6.63 -5.12
C GLY A 294 10.58 -7.65 -5.37
N ASN A 295 10.85 -8.94 -5.25
CA ASN A 295 9.85 -9.96 -5.47
C ASN A 295 10.21 -11.28 -4.77
N TYR A 296 9.33 -12.26 -4.83
CA TYR A 296 9.47 -13.57 -4.17
C TYR A 296 10.68 -14.41 -4.62
N THR A 297 11.36 -14.06 -5.73
CA THR A 297 12.52 -14.81 -6.25
C THR A 297 13.86 -14.16 -5.93
N VAL A 298 13.87 -12.92 -5.43
CA VAL A 298 15.12 -12.19 -5.16
C VAL A 298 15.56 -12.34 -3.71
N PRO A 299 16.89 -12.20 -3.42
CA PRO A 299 17.38 -12.19 -2.06
C PRO A 299 16.92 -10.95 -1.29
N THR A 300 16.93 -11.02 0.05
CA THR A 300 16.55 -9.95 0.96
C THR A 300 17.21 -8.61 0.63
N SER A 301 18.47 -8.62 0.20
CA SER A 301 19.21 -7.40 -0.16
C SER A 301 18.58 -6.57 -1.28
N ARG A 302 17.70 -7.17 -2.09
CA ARG A 302 16.98 -6.51 -3.21
C ARG A 302 15.54 -6.10 -2.84
N THR A 303 15.10 -6.35 -1.62
CA THR A 303 13.76 -5.97 -1.13
C THR A 303 13.79 -4.71 -0.26
N LYS A 304 14.89 -3.97 -0.26
CA LYS A 304 15.03 -2.72 0.49
C LYS A 304 14.08 -1.64 -0.02
N SER A 305 13.69 -0.74 0.86
CA SER A 305 12.79 0.38 0.53
C SER A 305 13.29 1.23 -0.66
N ARG A 306 14.61 1.29 -0.85
CA ARG A 306 15.29 2.01 -1.94
C ARG A 306 16.03 1.08 -2.88
N SER A 307 15.41 0.00 -3.32
CA SER A 307 16.03 -0.93 -4.25
C SER A 307 16.03 -0.39 -5.70
N LEU A 308 16.95 -0.91 -6.51
CA LEU A 308 17.15 -0.49 -7.89
C LEU A 308 15.90 -0.71 -8.75
N ASN A 309 15.66 0.27 -9.64
CA ASN A 309 14.63 0.21 -10.65
C ASN A 309 14.96 -0.81 -11.74
N TYR A 310 13.96 -1.58 -12.15
CA TYR A 310 14.02 -2.32 -13.40
C TYR A 310 13.33 -1.49 -14.49
N PRO A 311 14.02 -1.16 -15.59
CA PRO A 311 13.35 -0.58 -16.74
C PRO A 311 12.39 -1.63 -17.32
N GLY A 312 11.11 -1.31 -17.47
CA GLY A 312 10.22 -2.31 -18.02
C GLY A 312 8.93 -1.77 -18.60
N SER A 313 8.73 -2.05 -19.87
CA SER A 313 7.43 -2.04 -20.54
C SER A 313 6.78 -3.42 -20.60
N LYS A 314 7.46 -4.46 -20.14
CA LYS A 314 7.01 -5.86 -20.22
C LYS A 314 6.62 -6.38 -18.85
N GLY A 315 5.49 -7.10 -18.77
CA GLY A 315 5.16 -7.92 -17.61
C GLY A 315 6.18 -9.04 -17.44
N TYR A 316 6.58 -9.27 -16.22
CA TYR A 316 7.36 -10.44 -15.82
C TYR A 316 6.51 -11.22 -14.82
N SER A 317 6.75 -12.52 -14.72
CA SER A 317 6.01 -13.38 -13.76
C SER A 317 5.98 -12.88 -12.32
N PHE A 318 6.85 -11.93 -12.00
CA PHE A 318 7.01 -11.31 -10.69
C PHE A 318 6.53 -9.85 -10.62
N THR A 319 5.88 -9.30 -11.66
CA THR A 319 5.38 -7.92 -11.65
C THR A 319 3.91 -7.83 -11.31
N GLY A 320 3.59 -6.96 -10.37
CA GLY A 320 2.26 -6.61 -9.95
C GLY A 320 2.15 -5.10 -9.72
N PHE A 321 1.20 -4.67 -8.90
CA PHE A 321 1.01 -3.27 -8.59
C PHE A 321 0.14 -3.06 -7.37
N ARG A 322 0.25 -1.88 -6.81
CA ARG A 322 -0.73 -1.30 -5.88
C ARG A 322 -1.28 0.00 -6.44
N ILE A 323 -2.37 0.49 -5.87
CA ILE A 323 -3.01 1.72 -6.31
C ILE A 323 -2.79 2.85 -5.32
N ALA A 324 -2.79 4.07 -5.85
CA ALA A 324 -2.74 5.30 -5.07
C ALA A 324 -3.71 6.34 -5.65
N ARG A 325 -3.94 7.41 -4.91
CA ARG A 325 -4.64 8.61 -5.38
C ARG A 325 -4.24 9.82 -4.54
N THR A 326 -4.35 11.01 -5.11
CA THR A 326 -4.18 12.25 -4.36
C THR A 326 -5.43 12.53 -3.53
N ILE A 327 -5.23 13.00 -2.31
CA ILE A 327 -6.29 13.47 -1.42
C ILE A 327 -6.17 14.99 -1.31
N LEU A 328 -7.25 15.68 -1.54
CA LEU A 328 -7.29 17.14 -1.37
C LEU A 328 -7.75 17.48 0.04
N ARG A 329 -7.20 18.58 0.57
CA ARG A 329 -7.67 19.18 1.81
C ARG A 329 -8.33 20.51 1.48
N THR A 330 -9.58 20.68 1.90
CA THR A 330 -10.30 21.94 1.77
C THR A 330 -9.73 22.99 2.74
N ASP A 331 -10.08 24.26 2.53
CA ASP A 331 -9.71 25.35 3.46
C ASP A 331 -10.27 25.13 4.88
N SER A 332 -11.37 24.40 5.03
CA SER A 332 -11.94 23.98 6.31
C SER A 332 -11.19 22.80 6.95
N GLY A 333 -10.19 22.23 6.26
CA GLY A 333 -9.39 21.09 6.72
C GLY A 333 -10.06 19.73 6.51
N GLU A 334 -11.15 19.66 5.76
CA GLU A 334 -11.81 18.41 5.37
C GLU A 334 -11.09 17.76 4.20
N LEU A 335 -11.18 16.43 4.11
CA LEU A 335 -10.59 15.64 3.06
C LEU A 335 -11.60 15.39 1.94
N LYS A 336 -11.07 15.37 0.71
CA LYS A 336 -11.80 15.00 -0.52
C LYS A 336 -10.97 14.04 -1.37
#